data_846bccb8e15ad9155e74121f703b8850
#
_entry.id   846bccb8e15ad9155e74121f703b8850
#
_cell.length_a   1.000
_cell.length_b   1.000
_cell.length_c   1.000
_cell.angle_alpha   90.00
_cell.angle_beta   90.00
_cell.angle_gamma   90.00
#
_symmetry.space_group_name_H-M   'P 1'
#
loop_
_entity.id
_entity.type
_entity.pdbx_description
1 polymer ?
#
loop_
_entity_poly.entity_id
_entity_poly.type
_entity_poly.pdbx_seq_one_letter_code
_entity_poly.pdbx_strand_id
1 'polypeptide(L)'
;MTAADRPLRAALLGVIAVALVLLGGGAAVALGIGRDEAPGADSVDVGFARDMSRHHLQAVEMANLVPERSTDPEIRQLAFDIAETQQNQVGRMQGWLSLWGVAPSGGATMAWMSGPAAGGHAGHDASAADGAPMPGMATDEELAALRGLSGTEFDVEFLRLMIRHHQGGAEMAQYGAEHAQEAAVRNLADSMAQTQAAETTTMTRMLTARGGTPLPAP
;
A
#
# COMPACT_ATOMS: atom_id res chain seq x y z
N MET A 1 20.97 -28.93 -60.59
CA MET A 1 19.93 -28.79 -59.54
C MET A 1 18.58 -28.95 -60.23
N THR A 2 17.88 -30.05 -59.96
CA THR A 2 16.61 -30.35 -60.59
C THR A 2 15.46 -29.54 -60.02
N ALA A 3 14.41 -29.26 -60.81
CA ALA A 3 13.27 -28.48 -60.34
C ALA A 3 12.53 -29.11 -59.14
N ALA A 4 12.73 -30.41 -58.91
CA ALA A 4 12.16 -31.19 -57.82
C ALA A 4 12.83 -30.89 -56.45
N ASP A 5 14.08 -30.37 -56.43
CA ASP A 5 14.81 -30.09 -55.18
C ASP A 5 14.37 -28.82 -54.46
N ARG A 6 13.66 -27.90 -55.13
CA ARG A 6 13.25 -26.60 -54.60
C ARG A 6 12.16 -26.72 -53.51
N PRO A 7 11.05 -27.47 -53.70
CA PRO A 7 10.00 -27.55 -52.68
C PRO A 7 10.49 -28.33 -51.45
N LEU A 8 11.32 -29.35 -51.61
CA LEU A 8 11.86 -30.11 -50.49
C LEU A 8 12.78 -29.24 -49.60
N ARG A 9 13.63 -28.42 -50.24
CA ARG A 9 14.51 -27.48 -49.49
C ARG A 9 13.70 -26.40 -48.78
N ALA A 10 12.66 -25.88 -49.43
CA ALA A 10 11.78 -24.90 -48.76
C ALA A 10 11.05 -25.51 -47.56
N ALA A 11 10.53 -26.74 -47.70
CA ALA A 11 9.94 -27.45 -46.57
C ALA A 11 10.94 -27.74 -45.44
N LEU A 12 12.16 -28.17 -45.79
CA LEU A 12 13.22 -28.42 -44.77
C LEU A 12 13.64 -27.14 -44.04
N LEU A 13 13.80 -26.02 -44.75
CA LEU A 13 14.10 -24.73 -44.17
C LEU A 13 12.97 -24.25 -43.23
N GLY A 14 11.70 -24.48 -43.62
CA GLY A 14 10.55 -24.19 -42.79
C GLY A 14 10.54 -24.98 -41.47
N VAL A 15 10.83 -26.29 -41.54
CA VAL A 15 10.92 -27.15 -40.36
C VAL A 15 12.09 -26.71 -39.44
N ILE A 16 13.26 -26.41 -40.02
CA ILE A 16 14.40 -25.91 -39.27
C ILE A 16 14.07 -24.57 -38.58
N ALA A 17 13.43 -23.66 -39.28
CA ALA A 17 13.03 -22.37 -38.70
C ALA A 17 12.07 -22.55 -37.51
N VAL A 18 11.04 -23.39 -37.65
CA VAL A 18 10.11 -23.72 -36.56
C VAL A 18 10.84 -24.36 -35.37
N ALA A 19 11.74 -25.35 -35.67
CA ALA A 19 12.54 -25.98 -34.61
C ALA A 19 13.42 -24.99 -33.86
N LEU A 20 14.06 -24.04 -34.54
CA LEU A 20 14.87 -22.99 -33.92
C LEU A 20 14.03 -22.02 -33.06
N VAL A 21 12.82 -21.65 -33.50
CA VAL A 21 11.90 -20.81 -32.72
C VAL A 21 11.45 -21.56 -31.46
N LEU A 22 11.09 -22.83 -31.56
CA LEU A 22 10.66 -23.63 -30.41
C LEU A 22 11.82 -23.87 -29.42
N LEU A 23 13.02 -24.18 -29.93
CA LEU A 23 14.20 -24.37 -29.08
C LEU A 23 14.67 -23.07 -28.46
N GLY A 24 14.70 -21.97 -29.23
CA GLY A 24 15.08 -20.65 -28.72
C GLY A 24 14.08 -20.11 -27.71
N GLY A 25 12.76 -20.22 -28.00
CA GLY A 25 11.71 -19.86 -27.08
C GLY A 25 11.70 -20.71 -25.81
N GLY A 26 11.88 -22.05 -25.97
CA GLY A 26 11.99 -22.96 -24.83
C GLY A 26 13.21 -22.65 -23.95
N ALA A 27 14.37 -22.38 -24.57
CA ALA A 27 15.56 -21.97 -23.84
C ALA A 27 15.38 -20.62 -23.13
N ALA A 28 14.76 -19.63 -23.77
CA ALA A 28 14.47 -18.34 -23.15
C ALA A 28 13.58 -18.49 -21.91
N VAL A 29 12.52 -19.31 -22.01
CA VAL A 29 11.64 -19.61 -20.86
C VAL A 29 12.39 -20.35 -19.74
N ALA A 30 13.22 -21.35 -20.10
CA ALA A 30 14.00 -22.14 -19.14
C ALA A 30 15.07 -21.31 -18.43
N LEU A 31 15.66 -20.33 -19.11
CA LEU A 31 16.65 -19.40 -18.58
C LEU A 31 16.03 -18.18 -17.89
N GLY A 32 14.68 -18.08 -17.83
CA GLY A 32 13.98 -16.95 -17.23
C GLY A 32 14.16 -15.63 -18.00
N ILE A 33 14.58 -15.67 -19.27
CA ILE A 33 14.77 -14.46 -20.07
C ILE A 33 13.41 -13.77 -20.26
N GLY A 34 13.34 -12.51 -19.86
CA GLY A 34 12.09 -11.71 -19.91
C GLY A 34 11.16 -11.93 -18.72
N ARG A 35 11.60 -12.63 -17.66
CA ARG A 35 10.93 -12.57 -16.35
C ARG A 35 11.58 -11.46 -15.55
N ASP A 36 10.76 -10.50 -15.15
CA ASP A 36 11.18 -9.54 -14.13
C ASP A 36 11.37 -10.32 -12.81
N GLU A 37 12.50 -10.12 -12.15
CA GLU A 37 12.72 -10.72 -10.83
C GLU A 37 11.73 -10.08 -9.84
N ALA A 38 11.09 -10.92 -9.01
CA ALA A 38 10.23 -10.42 -7.95
C ALA A 38 11.04 -9.53 -6.98
N PRO A 39 10.44 -8.45 -6.43
CA PRO A 39 11.10 -7.61 -5.47
C PRO A 39 11.64 -8.40 -4.27
N GLY A 40 12.89 -8.09 -3.87
CA GLY A 40 13.51 -8.72 -2.71
C GLY A 40 12.77 -8.41 -1.42
N ALA A 41 12.91 -9.29 -0.42
CA ALA A 41 12.19 -9.17 0.86
C ALA A 41 12.45 -7.86 1.61
N ASP A 42 13.60 -7.23 1.36
CA ASP A 42 14.03 -5.96 1.99
C ASP A 42 13.85 -4.76 1.05
N SER A 43 13.17 -4.94 -0.10
CA SER A 43 12.89 -3.85 -1.04
C SER A 43 11.86 -2.87 -0.48
N VAL A 44 11.86 -1.65 -1.02
CA VAL A 44 10.81 -0.64 -0.73
C VAL A 44 9.42 -1.19 -1.08
N ASP A 45 9.30 -1.91 -2.18
CA ASP A 45 8.03 -2.49 -2.65
C ASP A 45 7.41 -3.45 -1.63
N VAL A 46 8.23 -4.35 -1.10
CA VAL A 46 7.80 -5.34 -0.11
C VAL A 46 7.53 -4.67 1.24
N GLY A 47 8.44 -3.81 1.68
CA GLY A 47 8.28 -3.07 2.95
C GLY A 47 7.04 -2.19 2.96
N PHE A 48 6.83 -1.41 1.89
CA PHE A 48 5.63 -0.61 1.70
C PHE A 48 4.36 -1.47 1.72
N ALA A 49 4.33 -2.54 0.92
CA ALA A 49 3.14 -3.39 0.84
C ALA A 49 2.78 -4.04 2.18
N ARG A 50 3.76 -4.41 3.02
CA ARG A 50 3.54 -4.96 4.36
C ARG A 50 3.05 -3.92 5.35
N ASP A 51 3.81 -2.85 5.49
CA ASP A 51 3.57 -1.85 6.54
C ASP A 51 2.32 -1.01 6.23
N MET A 52 2.13 -0.60 4.98
CA MET A 52 0.92 0.12 4.57
C MET A 52 -0.33 -0.77 4.66
N SER A 53 -0.24 -2.08 4.40
CA SER A 53 -1.37 -2.99 4.65
C SER A 53 -1.74 -3.01 6.13
N ARG A 54 -0.75 -3.10 7.04
CA ARG A 54 -0.99 -3.08 8.48
C ARG A 54 -1.55 -1.73 8.95
N HIS A 55 -1.00 -0.64 8.42
CA HIS A 55 -1.46 0.72 8.68
C HIS A 55 -2.93 0.86 8.28
N HIS A 56 -3.31 0.50 7.08
CA HIS A 56 -4.68 0.56 6.56
C HIS A 56 -5.67 -0.31 7.35
N LEU A 57 -5.25 -1.49 7.80
CA LEU A 57 -6.12 -2.35 8.61
C LEU A 57 -6.54 -1.68 9.92
N GLN A 58 -5.71 -0.81 10.51
CA GLN A 58 -6.13 -0.04 11.69
C GLN A 58 -7.17 1.03 11.35
N ALA A 59 -7.03 1.73 10.22
CA ALA A 59 -8.07 2.67 9.77
C ALA A 59 -9.40 1.96 9.52
N VAL A 60 -9.37 0.78 8.88
CA VAL A 60 -10.55 -0.06 8.69
C VAL A 60 -11.16 -0.49 10.02
N GLU A 61 -10.33 -0.85 11.02
CA GLU A 61 -10.81 -1.16 12.37
C GLU A 61 -11.54 0.02 13.01
N MET A 62 -10.96 1.22 12.98
CA MET A 62 -11.61 2.43 13.51
C MET A 62 -12.90 2.76 12.77
N ALA A 63 -12.90 2.67 11.43
CA ALA A 63 -14.06 2.93 10.61
C ALA A 63 -15.23 1.96 10.88
N ASN A 64 -14.92 0.70 11.15
CA ASN A 64 -15.90 -0.34 11.47
C ASN A 64 -16.59 -0.15 12.84
N LEU A 65 -16.08 0.72 13.71
CA LEU A 65 -16.78 1.09 14.96
C LEU A 65 -17.93 2.07 14.70
N VAL A 66 -17.86 2.87 13.64
CA VAL A 66 -18.78 3.98 13.36
C VAL A 66 -20.24 3.55 13.29
N PRO A 67 -20.65 2.44 12.62
CA PRO A 67 -22.06 2.07 12.52
C PRO A 67 -22.77 1.87 13.86
N GLU A 68 -22.05 1.46 14.90
CA GLU A 68 -22.61 1.23 16.24
C GLU A 68 -22.44 2.41 17.18
N ARG A 69 -21.54 3.36 16.89
CA ARG A 69 -21.10 4.43 17.79
C ARG A 69 -21.57 5.82 17.36
N SER A 70 -21.81 6.02 16.05
CA SER A 70 -22.23 7.31 15.50
C SER A 70 -23.59 7.21 14.81
N THR A 71 -24.41 8.24 15.00
CA THR A 71 -25.66 8.45 14.24
C THR A 71 -25.53 9.55 13.20
N ASP A 72 -24.37 10.22 13.13
CA ASP A 72 -24.10 11.30 12.20
C ASP A 72 -23.93 10.75 10.77
N PRO A 73 -24.77 11.16 9.81
CA PRO A 73 -24.72 10.61 8.46
C PRO A 73 -23.42 10.96 7.71
N GLU A 74 -22.79 12.13 8.00
CA GLU A 74 -21.52 12.50 7.36
C GLU A 74 -20.37 11.60 7.86
N ILE A 75 -20.32 11.33 9.18
CA ILE A 75 -19.33 10.43 9.78
C ILE A 75 -19.51 8.99 9.27
N ARG A 76 -20.77 8.54 9.17
CA ARG A 76 -21.08 7.18 8.67
C ARG A 76 -20.67 7.01 7.21
N GLN A 77 -20.93 8.03 6.37
CA GLN A 77 -20.52 7.99 4.97
C GLN A 77 -18.99 8.01 4.83
N LEU A 78 -18.31 8.92 5.53
CA LEU A 78 -16.85 9.01 5.53
C LEU A 78 -16.20 7.67 5.95
N ALA A 79 -16.68 7.09 7.04
CA ALA A 79 -16.14 5.82 7.54
C ALA A 79 -16.35 4.67 6.55
N PHE A 80 -17.51 4.61 5.91
CA PHE A 80 -17.78 3.63 4.85
C PHE A 80 -16.80 3.80 3.68
N ASP A 81 -16.60 5.02 3.19
CA ASP A 81 -15.72 5.31 2.06
C ASP A 81 -14.25 4.96 2.38
N ILE A 82 -13.78 5.31 3.60
CA ILE A 82 -12.45 4.95 4.09
C ILE A 82 -12.30 3.43 4.18
N ALA A 83 -13.25 2.72 4.78
CA ALA A 83 -13.18 1.28 4.96
C ALA A 83 -13.11 0.54 3.61
N GLU A 84 -13.98 0.87 2.67
CA GLU A 84 -14.04 0.24 1.35
C GLU A 84 -12.76 0.51 0.54
N THR A 85 -12.31 1.78 0.52
CA THR A 85 -11.11 2.18 -0.21
C THR A 85 -9.87 1.49 0.36
N GLN A 86 -9.66 1.58 1.66
CA GLN A 86 -8.46 1.04 2.28
C GLN A 86 -8.46 -0.49 2.31
N GLN A 87 -9.61 -1.14 2.48
CA GLN A 87 -9.71 -2.60 2.37
C GLN A 87 -9.34 -3.09 0.95
N ASN A 88 -9.77 -2.38 -0.10
CA ASN A 88 -9.35 -2.70 -1.48
C ASN A 88 -7.84 -2.56 -1.65
N GLN A 89 -7.24 -1.48 -1.11
CA GLN A 89 -5.80 -1.24 -1.18
C GLN A 89 -5.01 -2.33 -0.44
N VAL A 90 -5.46 -2.75 0.75
CA VAL A 90 -4.91 -3.90 1.49
C VAL A 90 -4.93 -5.16 0.62
N GLY A 91 -6.07 -5.47 -0.01
CA GLY A 91 -6.19 -6.64 -0.88
C GLY A 91 -5.19 -6.63 -2.04
N ARG A 92 -4.96 -5.47 -2.65
CA ARG A 92 -3.97 -5.31 -3.73
C ARG A 92 -2.55 -5.54 -3.23
N MET A 93 -2.16 -4.92 -2.13
CA MET A 93 -0.82 -5.05 -1.55
C MET A 93 -0.53 -6.48 -1.08
N GLN A 94 -1.47 -7.13 -0.40
CA GLN A 94 -1.34 -8.52 0.01
C GLN A 94 -1.31 -9.48 -1.19
N GLY A 95 -2.06 -9.17 -2.25
CA GLY A 95 -2.00 -9.89 -3.51
C GLY A 95 -0.62 -9.83 -4.16
N TRP A 96 0.04 -8.67 -4.16
CA TRP A 96 1.41 -8.53 -4.64
C TRP A 96 2.40 -9.33 -3.81
N LEU A 97 2.33 -9.24 -2.48
CA LEU A 97 3.19 -10.04 -1.59
C LEU A 97 3.04 -11.55 -1.88
N SER A 98 1.81 -12.01 -2.10
CA SER A 98 1.53 -13.40 -2.46
C SER A 98 2.14 -13.78 -3.83
N LEU A 99 2.03 -12.90 -4.83
CA LEU A 99 2.64 -13.11 -6.17
C LEU A 99 4.17 -13.16 -6.10
N TRP A 100 4.78 -12.37 -5.22
CA TRP A 100 6.22 -12.34 -5.01
C TRP A 100 6.72 -13.47 -4.10
N GLY A 101 5.82 -14.31 -3.57
CA GLY A 101 6.18 -15.37 -2.64
C GLY A 101 6.66 -14.88 -1.28
N VAL A 102 6.25 -13.69 -0.88
CA VAL A 102 6.69 -13.03 0.36
C VAL A 102 5.55 -13.05 1.38
N ALA A 103 5.87 -13.38 2.64
CA ALA A 103 4.87 -13.38 3.71
C ALA A 103 4.30 -11.96 3.95
N PRO A 104 2.99 -11.82 4.22
CA PRO A 104 2.35 -10.53 4.47
C PRO A 104 2.77 -9.90 5.81
N SER A 105 3.44 -10.64 6.68
CA SER A 105 3.98 -10.19 7.97
C SER A 105 5.44 -10.56 8.10
N GLY A 106 6.18 -9.85 8.95
CA GLY A 106 7.61 -10.06 9.20
C GLY A 106 8.47 -8.92 8.67
N GLY A 107 9.77 -8.98 8.94
CA GLY A 107 10.70 -7.86 8.71
C GLY A 107 10.63 -6.82 9.83
N ALA A 108 11.60 -5.91 9.84
CA ALA A 108 11.59 -4.77 10.76
C ALA A 108 10.65 -3.69 10.21
N THR A 109 9.69 -3.26 11.03
CA THR A 109 8.73 -2.22 10.69
C THR A 109 9.46 -0.94 10.27
N MET A 110 9.04 -0.32 9.17
CA MET A 110 9.58 0.93 8.61
C MET A 110 11.06 0.87 8.15
N ALA A 111 11.73 -0.29 8.20
CA ALA A 111 13.13 -0.41 7.78
C ALA A 111 13.37 -0.01 6.33
N TRP A 112 12.37 -0.19 5.45
CA TRP A 112 12.42 0.16 4.03
C TRP A 112 12.52 1.68 3.77
N MET A 113 12.16 2.52 4.77
CA MET A 113 12.32 3.97 4.69
C MET A 113 13.69 4.46 5.22
N SER A 114 14.53 3.56 5.75
CA SER A 114 15.82 3.89 6.37
C SER A 114 17.03 3.61 5.46
N GLY A 115 16.82 3.23 4.19
CA GLY A 115 17.89 2.85 3.24
C GLY A 115 18.73 4.03 2.76
N PRO A 116 19.87 3.78 2.04
CA PRO A 116 20.74 4.82 1.50
C PRO A 116 20.06 5.76 0.48
N ALA A 117 18.87 5.41 -0.01
CA ALA A 117 18.02 6.28 -0.82
C ALA A 117 17.27 7.33 0.04
N ALA A 118 17.23 7.17 1.35
CA ALA A 118 16.67 8.14 2.30
C ALA A 118 17.63 9.34 2.45
N GLY A 119 17.84 10.09 1.37
CA GLY A 119 18.73 11.23 1.31
C GLY A 119 18.47 12.25 2.42
N GLY A 120 19.17 12.11 3.55
CA GLY A 120 19.23 13.12 4.60
C GLY A 120 18.06 13.19 5.58
N HIS A 121 17.04 12.36 5.45
CA HIS A 121 15.94 12.25 6.44
C HIS A 121 16.19 11.20 7.54
N ALA A 122 17.43 10.75 7.68
CA ALA A 122 17.91 9.89 8.77
C ALA A 122 17.95 10.63 10.12
N GLY A 123 16.88 11.34 10.46
CA GLY A 123 16.75 12.12 11.70
C GLY A 123 15.31 12.25 12.16
N HIS A 124 14.36 11.77 11.39
CA HIS A 124 13.05 11.46 11.91
C HIS A 124 13.13 10.03 12.47
N ASP A 125 13.48 9.91 13.75
CA ASP A 125 12.65 9.11 14.62
C ASP A 125 11.23 9.58 14.27
N ALA A 126 10.61 8.92 13.27
CA ALA A 126 9.22 9.15 12.95
C ALA A 126 8.52 8.86 14.26
N SER A 127 8.16 9.94 14.96
CA SER A 127 7.63 9.90 16.31
C SER A 127 6.30 9.20 16.24
N ALA A 128 6.34 7.87 16.19
CA ALA A 128 5.19 7.11 16.63
C ALA A 128 4.88 7.68 18.01
N ALA A 129 3.69 8.21 18.24
CA ALA A 129 3.26 8.58 19.59
C ALA A 129 3.68 7.42 20.50
N ASP A 130 4.27 7.71 21.65
CA ASP A 130 4.86 6.71 22.52
C ASP A 130 3.90 5.50 22.60
N GLY A 131 4.33 4.34 22.05
CA GLY A 131 3.53 3.12 21.98
C GLY A 131 2.76 2.87 20.68
N ALA A 132 2.75 3.80 19.70
CA ALA A 132 2.15 3.53 18.39
C ALA A 132 3.07 2.67 17.51
N PRO A 133 2.53 1.72 16.73
CA PRO A 133 3.35 0.81 15.92
C PRO A 133 4.07 1.48 14.73
N MET A 134 3.48 2.52 14.17
CA MET A 134 3.98 3.28 13.01
C MET A 134 3.48 4.72 13.07
N PRO A 135 4.07 5.65 12.29
CA PRO A 135 3.66 7.06 12.27
C PRO A 135 2.15 7.24 12.07
N GLY A 136 1.55 8.06 12.89
CA GLY A 136 0.11 8.38 12.82
C GLY A 136 -0.84 7.32 13.35
N MET A 137 -0.42 6.09 13.53
CA MET A 137 -1.27 5.04 14.09
C MET A 137 -1.74 5.38 15.51
N ALA A 138 -2.92 4.90 15.85
CA ALA A 138 -3.42 4.95 17.22
C ALA A 138 -2.72 3.90 18.08
N THR A 139 -2.51 4.23 19.36
CA THR A 139 -2.06 3.25 20.36
C THR A 139 -3.21 2.32 20.76
N ASP A 140 -2.88 1.23 21.44
CA ASP A 140 -3.90 0.30 21.97
C ASP A 140 -4.81 0.99 23.01
N GLU A 141 -4.28 1.92 23.79
CA GLU A 141 -5.03 2.72 24.77
C GLU A 141 -6.00 3.68 24.07
N GLU A 142 -5.56 4.34 22.99
CA GLU A 142 -6.41 5.24 22.19
C GLU A 142 -7.54 4.47 21.51
N LEU A 143 -7.25 3.29 20.95
CA LEU A 143 -8.27 2.41 20.38
C LEU A 143 -9.26 1.92 21.43
N ALA A 144 -8.78 1.57 22.64
CA ALA A 144 -9.64 1.17 23.74
C ALA A 144 -10.55 2.32 24.20
N ALA A 145 -9.99 3.54 24.29
CA ALA A 145 -10.77 4.75 24.60
C ALA A 145 -11.84 5.02 23.53
N LEU A 146 -11.47 4.97 22.25
CA LEU A 146 -12.41 5.17 21.13
C LEU A 146 -13.58 4.18 21.18
N ARG A 147 -13.32 2.91 21.48
CA ARG A 147 -14.36 1.88 21.62
C ARG A 147 -15.34 2.16 22.76
N GLY A 148 -14.93 2.94 23.77
CA GLY A 148 -15.75 3.32 24.92
C GLY A 148 -16.68 4.52 24.64
N LEU A 149 -16.43 5.31 23.59
CA LEU A 149 -17.19 6.50 23.25
C LEU A 149 -18.41 6.21 22.38
N SER A 150 -19.32 7.19 22.29
CA SER A 150 -20.48 7.18 21.37
C SER A 150 -20.95 8.59 21.07
N GLY A 151 -21.77 8.77 20.01
CA GLY A 151 -22.32 10.07 19.61
C GLY A 151 -21.22 11.07 19.27
N THR A 152 -21.43 12.35 19.59
CA THR A 152 -20.50 13.43 19.21
C THR A 152 -19.10 13.27 19.81
N GLU A 153 -18.97 12.70 21.00
CA GLU A 153 -17.65 12.45 21.61
C GLU A 153 -16.87 11.41 20.79
N PHE A 154 -17.54 10.36 20.35
CA PHE A 154 -16.95 9.38 19.43
C PHE A 154 -16.57 10.03 18.09
N ASP A 155 -17.46 10.82 17.50
CA ASP A 155 -17.25 11.46 16.21
C ASP A 155 -16.01 12.37 16.21
N VAL A 156 -15.84 13.15 17.28
CA VAL A 156 -14.69 14.02 17.47
C VAL A 156 -13.40 13.20 17.60
N GLU A 157 -13.39 12.17 18.44
CA GLU A 157 -12.17 11.36 18.67
C GLU A 157 -11.83 10.50 17.44
N PHE A 158 -12.83 9.93 16.77
CA PHE A 158 -12.64 9.23 15.49
C PHE A 158 -11.95 10.12 14.45
N LEU A 159 -12.44 11.35 14.27
CA LEU A 159 -11.84 12.30 13.33
C LEU A 159 -10.42 12.69 13.73
N ARG A 160 -10.14 12.91 15.01
CA ARG A 160 -8.81 13.25 15.52
C ARG A 160 -7.79 12.16 15.23
N LEU A 161 -8.14 10.91 15.56
CA LEU A 161 -7.28 9.76 15.33
C LEU A 161 -7.10 9.51 13.83
N MET A 162 -8.17 9.60 13.04
CA MET A 162 -8.11 9.34 11.61
C MET A 162 -7.33 10.42 10.84
N ILE A 163 -7.40 11.69 11.27
CA ILE A 163 -6.58 12.77 10.69
C ILE A 163 -5.08 12.47 10.91
N ARG A 164 -4.68 12.18 12.15
CA ARG A 164 -3.30 11.85 12.46
C ARG A 164 -2.83 10.59 11.71
N HIS A 165 -3.68 9.59 11.62
CA HIS A 165 -3.43 8.36 10.89
C HIS A 165 -3.17 8.63 9.40
N HIS A 166 -3.99 9.45 8.76
CA HIS A 166 -3.82 9.84 7.37
C HIS A 166 -2.56 10.67 7.12
N GLN A 167 -2.17 11.52 8.07
CA GLN A 167 -0.93 12.28 7.97
C GLN A 167 0.29 11.35 7.94
N GLY A 168 0.40 10.39 8.86
CA GLY A 168 1.48 9.41 8.86
C GLY A 168 1.45 8.50 7.64
N GLY A 169 0.26 8.04 7.24
CA GLY A 169 0.10 7.22 6.03
C GLY A 169 0.48 7.96 4.74
N ALA A 170 0.22 9.27 4.65
CA ALA A 170 0.59 10.08 3.49
C ALA A 170 2.11 10.18 3.32
N GLU A 171 2.87 10.33 4.41
CA GLU A 171 4.35 10.33 4.38
C GLU A 171 4.90 8.98 3.90
N MET A 172 4.37 7.88 4.42
CA MET A 172 4.71 6.53 3.97
C MET A 172 4.40 6.34 2.47
N ALA A 173 3.22 6.81 2.04
CA ALA A 173 2.78 6.70 0.66
C ALA A 173 3.65 7.54 -0.28
N GLN A 174 4.01 8.76 0.09
CA GLN A 174 4.90 9.60 -0.69
C GLN A 174 6.27 8.94 -0.88
N TYR A 175 6.86 8.40 0.19
CA TYR A 175 8.13 7.68 0.10
C TYR A 175 8.02 6.47 -0.83
N GLY A 176 6.95 5.68 -0.72
CA GLY A 176 6.69 4.55 -1.61
C GLY A 176 6.55 4.96 -3.08
N ALA A 177 5.88 6.08 -3.36
CA ALA A 177 5.74 6.63 -4.71
C ALA A 177 7.09 7.07 -5.33
N GLU A 178 8.01 7.58 -4.50
CA GLU A 178 9.31 8.08 -4.94
C GLU A 178 10.35 6.97 -5.12
N HIS A 179 10.30 5.91 -4.31
CA HIS A 179 11.41 4.95 -4.16
C HIS A 179 11.09 3.51 -4.53
N ALA A 180 9.82 3.10 -4.67
CA ALA A 180 9.48 1.75 -5.10
C ALA A 180 9.94 1.48 -6.54
N GLN A 181 10.34 0.23 -6.84
CA GLN A 181 10.82 -0.19 -8.16
C GLN A 181 9.66 -0.58 -9.07
N GLU A 182 8.61 -1.20 -8.51
CA GLU A 182 7.43 -1.65 -9.24
C GLU A 182 6.51 -0.49 -9.58
N ALA A 183 6.21 -0.30 -10.86
CA ALA A 183 5.31 0.76 -11.30
C ALA A 183 3.91 0.66 -10.66
N ALA A 184 3.42 -0.55 -10.42
CA ALA A 184 2.14 -0.79 -9.77
C ALA A 184 2.13 -0.28 -8.32
N VAL A 185 3.24 -0.44 -7.59
CA VAL A 185 3.42 0.07 -6.22
C VAL A 185 3.50 1.58 -6.23
N ARG A 186 4.37 2.18 -7.06
CA ARG A 186 4.48 3.66 -7.18
C ARG A 186 3.14 4.32 -7.47
N ASN A 187 2.41 3.80 -8.46
CA ASN A 187 1.13 4.39 -8.85
C ASN A 187 0.06 4.28 -7.75
N LEU A 188 0.04 3.16 -7.01
CA LEU A 188 -0.87 3.02 -5.87
C LEU A 188 -0.48 3.95 -4.74
N ALA A 189 0.80 4.04 -4.40
CA ALA A 189 1.33 4.90 -3.35
C ALA A 189 1.05 6.38 -3.64
N ASP A 190 1.28 6.85 -4.89
CA ASP A 190 0.95 8.21 -5.29
C ASP A 190 -0.56 8.51 -5.16
N SER A 191 -1.41 7.59 -5.61
CA SER A 191 -2.87 7.70 -5.44
C SER A 191 -3.28 7.76 -3.97
N MET A 192 -2.65 6.95 -3.09
CA MET A 192 -2.88 6.97 -1.65
C MET A 192 -2.50 8.33 -1.05
N ALA A 193 -1.31 8.86 -1.37
CA ALA A 193 -0.86 10.16 -0.86
C ALA A 193 -1.85 11.28 -1.20
N GLN A 194 -2.31 11.33 -2.44
CA GLN A 194 -3.29 12.34 -2.89
C GLN A 194 -4.65 12.18 -2.19
N THR A 195 -5.16 10.94 -2.09
CA THR A 195 -6.45 10.66 -1.47
C THR A 195 -6.42 11.00 0.02
N GLN A 196 -5.39 10.57 0.75
CA GLN A 196 -5.27 10.82 2.19
C GLN A 196 -5.13 12.31 2.50
N ALA A 197 -4.45 13.09 1.66
CA ALA A 197 -4.37 14.54 1.81
C ALA A 197 -5.74 15.22 1.63
N ALA A 198 -6.53 14.78 0.64
CA ALA A 198 -7.89 15.29 0.41
C ALA A 198 -8.85 14.91 1.55
N GLU A 199 -8.78 13.67 2.02
CA GLU A 199 -9.57 13.17 3.15
C GLU A 199 -9.20 13.89 4.45
N THR A 200 -7.91 14.14 4.72
CA THR A 200 -7.44 14.92 5.87
C THR A 200 -8.05 16.33 5.88
N THR A 201 -8.10 16.99 4.71
CA THR A 201 -8.74 18.30 4.58
C THR A 201 -10.22 18.23 4.91
N THR A 202 -10.92 17.23 4.40
CA THR A 202 -12.35 17.02 4.66
C THR A 202 -12.61 16.73 6.14
N MET A 203 -11.85 15.81 6.73
CA MET A 203 -11.96 15.45 8.15
C MET A 203 -11.68 16.65 9.08
N THR A 204 -10.68 17.48 8.75
CA THR A 204 -10.36 18.68 9.53
C THR A 204 -11.53 19.67 9.54
N ARG A 205 -12.20 19.87 8.40
CA ARG A 205 -13.41 20.68 8.31
C ARG A 205 -14.55 20.08 9.16
N MET A 206 -14.76 18.77 9.07
CA MET A 206 -15.80 18.06 9.84
C MET A 206 -15.52 18.13 11.35
N LEU A 207 -14.26 17.99 11.76
CA LEU A 207 -13.81 18.09 13.15
C LEU A 207 -14.05 19.50 13.71
N THR A 208 -13.65 20.52 12.95
CA THR A 208 -13.85 21.94 13.35
C THR A 208 -15.34 22.26 13.51
N ALA A 209 -16.21 21.77 12.62
CA ALA A 209 -17.66 21.95 12.72
C ALA A 209 -18.26 21.31 13.99
N ARG A 210 -17.58 20.34 14.59
CA ARG A 210 -17.95 19.67 15.86
C ARG A 210 -17.22 20.21 17.08
N GLY A 211 -16.49 21.36 16.93
CA GLY A 211 -15.75 22.02 18.01
C GLY A 211 -14.46 21.31 18.44
N GLY A 212 -14.01 20.30 17.67
CA GLY A 212 -12.76 19.59 17.92
C GLY A 212 -11.55 20.29 17.32
N THR A 213 -10.37 19.90 17.80
CA THR A 213 -9.06 20.31 17.25
C THR A 213 -8.23 19.08 16.92
N PRO A 214 -7.45 19.08 15.80
CA PRO A 214 -6.58 17.96 15.47
C PRO A 214 -5.60 17.63 16.57
N LEU A 215 -5.16 16.36 16.62
CA LEU A 215 -3.98 15.95 17.37
C LEU A 215 -2.72 16.57 16.74
N PRO A 216 -1.58 16.66 17.47
CA PRO A 216 -0.29 16.95 16.86
C PRO A 216 -0.03 15.98 15.69
N ALA A 217 0.65 16.49 14.65
CA ALA A 217 1.10 15.62 13.56
C ALA A 217 2.08 14.56 14.09
N PRO A 218 2.14 13.37 13.45
CA PRO A 218 3.03 12.29 13.86
C PRO A 218 4.49 12.63 13.70
#